data_9cdbdb6aac20967ae29e883e76a8d09e
#
_entry.id   9cdbdb6aac20967ae29e883e76a8d09e
#
_cell.length_a   1.000
_cell.length_b   1.000
_cell.length_c   1.000
_cell.angle_alpha   90.00
_cell.angle_beta   90.00
_cell.angle_gamma   90.00
#
_symmetry.space_group_name_H-M   'P 1'
#
loop_
_entity.id
_entity.type
_entity.pdbx_description
1 polymer ?
#
loop_
_entity_poly.entity_id
_entity_poly.type
_entity_poly.pdbx_seq_one_letter_code
_entity_poly.pdbx_strand_id
1 'polypeptide(L)'
;VTELDGGESMGWCYQCAQCIGVCPIDNVGSYGPRKIFRKLQTGLNLFEDKDLWLCTTCTNCVRVCPKEVDMIKIMPAVREQAVLNGHVPDELQDMLQNVAEYGNPMGESARKRVKWMKKFEEPVRDLSKEDNPQPVDVLWYVSDYFSYHNRGNDAAKAMVRVFNRLGIDYGILGKEE
;
A
#
# COMPACT_ATOMS: atom_id res chain seq x y z
N VAL A 1 11.69 -13.33 19.86
CA VAL A 1 11.06 -12.01 19.58
C VAL A 1 12.05 -10.87 19.79
N THR A 2 12.81 -10.88 20.88
CA THR A 2 13.89 -9.89 21.12
C THR A 2 15.05 -9.97 20.12
N GLU A 3 15.15 -11.06 19.37
CA GLU A 3 16.11 -11.27 18.29
C GLU A 3 15.63 -10.72 16.93
N LEU A 4 14.37 -10.32 16.84
CA LEU A 4 13.84 -9.66 15.64
C LEU A 4 14.29 -8.20 15.64
N ASP A 5 14.59 -7.67 14.46
CA ASP A 5 14.92 -6.25 14.31
C ASP A 5 13.78 -5.37 14.84
N GLY A 6 14.12 -4.43 15.71
CA GLY A 6 13.14 -3.60 16.45
C GLY A 6 12.44 -4.29 17.62
N GLY A 7 12.74 -5.57 17.90
CA GLY A 7 12.11 -6.34 18.96
C GLY A 7 12.48 -5.90 20.38
N GLU A 8 13.57 -5.14 20.55
CA GLU A 8 14.08 -4.69 21.86
C GLU A 8 13.02 -3.88 22.63
N SER A 9 12.29 -3.00 21.93
CA SER A 9 11.27 -2.16 22.54
C SER A 9 10.02 -2.91 23.00
N MET A 10 9.82 -4.12 22.50
CA MET A 10 8.64 -4.96 22.80
C MET A 10 8.46 -5.28 24.29
N GLY A 11 9.58 -5.52 24.99
CA GLY A 11 9.58 -5.82 26.42
C GLY A 11 9.03 -4.69 27.29
N TRP A 12 9.03 -3.47 26.79
CA TRP A 12 8.57 -2.29 27.51
C TRP A 12 7.05 -2.09 27.45
N CYS A 13 6.35 -2.84 26.61
CA CYS A 13 4.91 -2.75 26.47
C CYS A 13 4.18 -3.28 27.73
N TYR A 14 3.54 -2.38 28.50
CA TYR A 14 2.73 -2.73 29.66
C TYR A 14 1.22 -2.81 29.38
N GLN A 15 0.85 -2.90 28.11
CA GLN A 15 -0.53 -3.19 27.67
C GLN A 15 -1.56 -2.08 28.00
N CYS A 16 -1.18 -0.79 27.99
CA CYS A 16 -2.04 0.34 28.31
C CYS A 16 -3.20 0.60 27.33
N ALA A 17 -3.16 -0.02 26.13
CA ALA A 17 -4.18 0.05 25.10
C ALA A 17 -4.30 1.40 24.34
N GLN A 18 -3.49 2.42 24.59
CA GLN A 18 -3.55 3.68 23.84
C GLN A 18 -3.41 3.49 22.32
N CYS A 19 -2.58 2.53 21.91
CA CYS A 19 -2.38 2.19 20.50
C CYS A 19 -3.64 1.64 19.80
N ILE A 20 -4.58 1.06 20.55
CA ILE A 20 -5.86 0.58 20.00
C ILE A 20 -6.76 1.76 19.65
N GLY A 21 -6.88 2.74 20.56
CA GLY A 21 -7.77 3.89 20.37
C GLY A 21 -7.43 4.79 19.17
N VAL A 22 -6.23 4.67 18.62
CA VAL A 22 -5.79 5.44 17.43
C VAL A 22 -5.62 4.60 16.17
N CYS A 23 -5.87 3.28 16.27
CA CYS A 23 -5.69 2.39 15.15
C CYS A 23 -6.88 2.47 14.17
N PRO A 24 -6.68 2.85 12.90
CA PRO A 24 -7.79 2.96 11.95
C PRO A 24 -8.40 1.60 11.60
N ILE A 25 -7.71 0.50 11.93
CA ILE A 25 -8.13 -0.87 11.60
C ILE A 25 -8.84 -1.57 12.77
N ASP A 26 -8.78 -1.02 13.98
CA ASP A 26 -9.39 -1.66 15.16
C ASP A 26 -10.90 -1.94 15.01
N ASN A 27 -11.59 -1.12 14.23
CA ASN A 27 -13.02 -1.29 13.94
C ASN A 27 -13.33 -2.24 12.76
N VAL A 28 -12.33 -2.78 12.09
CA VAL A 28 -12.49 -3.56 10.84
C VAL A 28 -12.31 -5.06 11.06
N GLY A 29 -12.01 -5.51 12.25
CA GLY A 29 -11.78 -6.92 12.53
C GLY A 29 -11.28 -7.16 13.95
N SER A 30 -10.64 -8.30 14.15
CA SER A 30 -10.01 -8.62 15.44
C SER A 30 -8.62 -8.02 15.60
N TYR A 31 -8.13 -7.25 14.61
CA TYR A 31 -6.83 -6.61 14.64
C TYR A 31 -6.72 -5.56 15.76
N GLY A 32 -5.51 -5.44 16.29
CA GLY A 32 -5.13 -4.34 17.18
C GLY A 32 -3.65 -4.43 17.57
N PRO A 33 -2.90 -3.31 17.57
CA PRO A 33 -1.46 -3.33 17.87
C PRO A 33 -1.16 -4.00 19.21
N ARG A 34 -1.97 -3.73 20.24
CA ARG A 34 -1.84 -4.36 21.56
C ARG A 34 -1.93 -5.88 21.51
N LYS A 35 -2.84 -6.44 20.68
CA LYS A 35 -3.00 -7.90 20.55
C LYS A 35 -1.76 -8.53 19.94
N ILE A 36 -1.19 -7.90 18.92
CA ILE A 36 0.08 -8.31 18.30
C ILE A 36 1.19 -8.31 19.35
N PHE A 37 1.38 -7.21 20.07
CA PHE A 37 2.39 -7.14 21.12
C PHE A 37 2.20 -8.21 22.20
N ARG A 38 0.96 -8.44 22.62
CA ARG A 38 0.69 -9.47 23.63
C ARG A 38 1.06 -10.87 23.15
N LYS A 39 0.69 -11.22 21.93
CA LYS A 39 1.06 -12.50 21.33
C LYS A 39 2.57 -12.68 21.25
N LEU A 40 3.27 -11.65 20.79
CA LEU A 40 4.73 -11.67 20.70
C LEU A 40 5.40 -11.80 22.10
N GLN A 41 4.93 -11.06 23.10
CA GLN A 41 5.45 -11.15 24.47
C GLN A 41 5.25 -12.51 25.12
N THR A 42 4.14 -13.20 24.80
CA THR A 42 3.78 -14.49 25.38
C THR A 42 4.27 -15.68 24.57
N GLY A 43 4.95 -15.44 23.44
CA GLY A 43 5.38 -16.52 22.54
C GLY A 43 4.26 -17.28 21.84
N LEU A 44 3.05 -16.69 21.79
CA LEU A 44 1.94 -17.29 21.04
C LEU A 44 2.21 -17.18 19.54
N ASN A 45 1.80 -18.21 18.78
CA ASN A 45 1.93 -18.21 17.34
C ASN A 45 1.13 -17.04 16.73
N LEU A 46 1.83 -16.15 16.04
CA LEU A 46 1.27 -14.98 15.37
C LEU A 46 1.29 -15.15 13.84
N PHE A 47 2.13 -16.03 13.32
CA PHE A 47 2.40 -16.10 11.89
C PHE A 47 1.21 -16.61 11.08
N GLU A 48 0.37 -17.46 11.64
CA GLU A 48 -0.87 -17.94 11.02
C GLU A 48 -2.02 -16.92 11.09
N ASP A 49 -1.81 -15.80 11.80
CA ASP A 49 -2.86 -14.83 12.05
C ASP A 49 -3.01 -13.89 10.83
N LYS A 50 -4.12 -14.02 10.10
CA LYS A 50 -4.44 -13.17 8.96
C LYS A 50 -4.51 -11.68 9.36
N ASP A 51 -4.82 -11.38 10.61
CA ASP A 51 -4.87 -10.01 11.14
C ASP A 51 -3.51 -9.31 11.09
N LEU A 52 -2.40 -10.07 11.05
CA LEU A 52 -1.06 -9.53 10.88
C LEU A 52 -0.93 -8.64 9.62
N TRP A 53 -1.67 -9.00 8.56
CA TRP A 53 -1.63 -8.32 7.27
C TRP A 53 -2.53 -7.09 7.18
N LEU A 54 -3.40 -6.86 8.16
CA LEU A 54 -4.27 -5.69 8.21
C LEU A 54 -3.54 -4.40 8.59
N CYS A 55 -2.34 -4.49 9.18
CA CYS A 55 -1.58 -3.31 9.56
C CYS A 55 -1.16 -2.48 8.34
N THR A 56 -1.60 -1.22 8.29
CA THR A 56 -1.28 -0.26 7.22
C THR A 56 0.01 0.53 7.48
N THR A 57 0.74 0.22 8.56
CA THR A 57 1.97 0.92 8.95
C THR A 57 1.82 2.45 9.07
N CYS A 58 0.65 2.94 9.47
CA CYS A 58 0.30 4.36 9.53
C CYS A 58 1.00 5.15 10.66
N THR A 59 1.82 4.52 11.50
CA THR A 59 2.61 5.10 12.61
C THR A 59 1.82 5.60 13.83
N ASN A 60 0.50 5.74 13.79
CA ASN A 60 -0.28 6.32 14.88
C ASN A 60 -0.03 5.64 16.23
N CYS A 61 0.07 4.30 16.27
CA CYS A 61 0.34 3.54 17.49
C CYS A 61 1.72 3.84 18.09
N VAL A 62 2.73 4.17 17.28
CA VAL A 62 4.07 4.55 17.74
C VAL A 62 4.01 5.93 18.41
N ARG A 63 3.33 6.89 17.78
CA ARG A 63 3.23 8.28 18.26
C ARG A 63 2.58 8.42 19.62
N VAL A 64 1.63 7.54 19.96
CA VAL A 64 0.91 7.60 21.25
C VAL A 64 1.48 6.65 22.29
N CYS A 65 2.50 5.88 21.96
CA CYS A 65 3.07 4.89 22.86
C CYS A 65 3.92 5.57 23.95
N PRO A 66 3.53 5.53 25.25
CA PRO A 66 4.31 6.15 26.32
C PRO A 66 5.61 5.39 26.64
N LYS A 67 5.78 4.21 26.02
CA LYS A 67 6.98 3.36 26.13
C LYS A 67 7.77 3.28 24.82
N GLU A 68 7.40 4.10 23.85
CA GLU A 68 8.12 4.18 22.56
C GLU A 68 8.30 2.84 21.86
N VAL A 69 7.31 1.93 22.02
CA VAL A 69 7.35 0.63 21.31
C VAL A 69 7.15 0.86 19.83
N ASP A 70 8.13 0.46 19.03
CA ASP A 70 8.19 0.74 17.60
C ASP A 70 7.58 -0.37 16.75
N MET A 71 6.27 -0.29 16.52
CA MET A 71 5.54 -1.20 15.63
C MET A 71 6.09 -1.19 14.20
N ILE A 72 6.63 -0.08 13.73
CA ILE A 72 7.08 0.07 12.34
C ILE A 72 8.33 -0.78 12.08
N LYS A 73 9.21 -0.90 13.06
CA LYS A 73 10.37 -1.80 12.97
C LYS A 73 9.98 -3.26 13.18
N ILE A 74 9.08 -3.53 14.11
CA ILE A 74 8.68 -4.90 14.48
C ILE A 74 7.86 -5.56 13.37
N MET A 75 6.92 -4.84 12.75
CA MET A 75 5.98 -5.43 11.82
C MET A 75 6.61 -6.04 10.56
N PRO A 76 7.60 -5.42 9.89
CA PRO A 76 8.29 -6.04 8.77
C PRO A 76 8.96 -7.36 9.16
N ALA A 77 9.68 -7.39 10.28
CA ALA A 77 10.37 -8.59 10.76
C ALA A 77 9.38 -9.73 11.09
N VAL A 78 8.23 -9.44 11.68
CA VAL A 78 7.20 -10.44 11.97
C VAL A 78 6.57 -10.97 10.66
N ARG A 79 6.32 -10.10 9.68
CA ARG A 79 5.80 -10.49 8.38
C ARG A 79 6.81 -11.31 7.58
N GLU A 80 8.09 -10.98 7.65
CA GLU A 80 9.16 -11.79 7.06
C GLU A 80 9.13 -13.22 7.60
N GLN A 81 9.03 -13.38 8.91
CA GLN A 81 8.91 -14.70 9.52
C GLN A 81 7.62 -15.43 9.10
N ALA A 82 6.50 -14.72 8.94
CA ALA A 82 5.27 -15.32 8.42
C ALA A 82 5.46 -15.82 6.98
N VAL A 83 6.13 -15.04 6.13
CA VAL A 83 6.47 -15.43 4.75
C VAL A 83 7.37 -16.67 4.72
N LEU A 84 8.43 -16.68 5.51
CA LEU A 84 9.38 -17.81 5.60
C LEU A 84 8.71 -19.11 6.07
N ASN A 85 7.65 -19.00 6.87
CA ASN A 85 6.86 -20.14 7.33
C ASN A 85 5.65 -20.46 6.41
N GLY A 86 5.51 -19.82 5.26
CA GLY A 86 4.44 -20.09 4.29
C GLY A 86 3.07 -19.50 4.65
N HIS A 87 2.99 -18.61 5.63
CA HIS A 87 1.74 -17.99 6.10
C HIS A 87 1.49 -16.62 5.45
N VAL A 88 1.23 -16.65 4.15
CA VAL A 88 0.91 -15.45 3.37
C VAL A 88 -0.53 -15.57 2.85
N PRO A 89 -1.37 -14.53 2.96
CA PRO A 89 -2.70 -14.55 2.34
C PRO A 89 -2.64 -14.82 0.83
N ASP A 90 -3.55 -15.62 0.31
CA ASP A 90 -3.56 -16.02 -1.11
C ASP A 90 -3.63 -14.79 -2.02
N GLU A 91 -4.45 -13.79 -1.64
CA GLU A 91 -4.60 -12.55 -2.42
C GLU A 91 -3.28 -11.75 -2.52
N LEU A 92 -2.44 -11.82 -1.50
CA LEU A 92 -1.13 -11.17 -1.52
C LEU A 92 -0.14 -11.98 -2.37
N GLN A 93 -0.21 -13.30 -2.33
CA GLN A 93 0.59 -14.18 -3.21
C GLN A 93 0.25 -13.92 -4.68
N ASP A 94 -1.05 -13.91 -5.01
CA ASP A 94 -1.53 -13.60 -6.36
C ASP A 94 -1.06 -12.24 -6.84
N MET A 95 -1.13 -11.23 -5.96
CA MET A 95 -0.65 -9.88 -6.26
C MET A 95 0.85 -9.87 -6.58
N LEU A 96 1.67 -10.55 -5.78
CA LEU A 96 3.12 -10.62 -6.01
C LEU A 96 3.46 -11.39 -7.28
N GLN A 97 2.74 -12.48 -7.57
CA GLN A 97 2.88 -13.22 -8.80
C GLN A 97 2.50 -12.37 -10.02
N ASN A 98 1.40 -11.63 -9.94
CA ASN A 98 0.99 -10.70 -10.98
C ASN A 98 2.04 -9.62 -11.26
N VAL A 99 2.69 -9.09 -10.21
CA VAL A 99 3.79 -8.13 -10.39
C VAL A 99 4.96 -8.77 -11.13
N ALA A 100 5.32 -10.01 -10.80
CA ALA A 100 6.41 -10.72 -11.46
C ALA A 100 6.10 -11.06 -12.94
N GLU A 101 4.84 -11.41 -13.24
CA GLU A 101 4.43 -11.86 -14.58
C GLU A 101 3.99 -10.71 -15.49
N TYR A 102 3.25 -9.73 -14.96
CA TYR A 102 2.62 -8.65 -15.74
C TYR A 102 3.21 -7.26 -15.47
N GLY A 103 4.12 -7.13 -14.51
CA GLY A 103 4.67 -5.84 -14.07
C GLY A 103 3.70 -4.96 -13.27
N ASN A 104 2.53 -5.50 -12.88
CA ASN A 104 1.55 -4.78 -12.06
C ASN A 104 0.74 -5.72 -11.18
N PRO A 105 0.25 -5.28 -10.00
CA PRO A 105 -0.46 -6.12 -9.05
C PRO A 105 -1.84 -6.58 -9.50
N MET A 106 -2.39 -5.97 -10.55
CA MET A 106 -3.73 -6.27 -11.09
C MET A 106 -3.73 -7.43 -12.10
N GLY A 107 -2.57 -7.94 -12.51
CA GLY A 107 -2.45 -8.99 -13.52
C GLY A 107 -2.93 -8.55 -14.90
N GLU A 108 -2.86 -7.26 -15.20
CA GLU A 108 -3.42 -6.68 -16.40
C GLU A 108 -2.35 -6.29 -17.42
N SER A 109 -2.68 -6.39 -18.72
CA SER A 109 -1.73 -6.03 -19.77
C SER A 109 -1.53 -4.51 -19.87
N ALA A 110 -0.32 -4.08 -20.27
CA ALA A 110 0.01 -2.68 -20.52
C ALA A 110 -0.97 -1.97 -21.49
N ARG A 111 -1.55 -2.71 -22.45
CA ARG A 111 -2.57 -2.18 -23.37
C ARG A 111 -3.85 -1.75 -22.68
N LYS A 112 -4.19 -2.36 -21.54
CA LYS A 112 -5.37 -1.99 -20.76
C LYS A 112 -5.15 -0.72 -19.93
N ARG A 113 -3.90 -0.38 -19.60
CA ARG A 113 -3.52 0.80 -18.81
C ARG A 113 -4.13 2.11 -19.34
N VAL A 114 -4.23 2.23 -20.65
CA VAL A 114 -4.75 3.43 -21.33
C VAL A 114 -6.23 3.36 -21.71
N LYS A 115 -6.95 2.29 -21.33
CA LYS A 115 -8.36 2.12 -21.74
C LYS A 115 -9.31 3.17 -21.15
N TRP A 116 -9.03 3.65 -19.95
CA TRP A 116 -9.87 4.66 -19.29
C TRP A 116 -9.96 5.99 -20.06
N MET A 117 -8.97 6.29 -20.90
CA MET A 117 -8.93 7.49 -21.73
C MET A 117 -9.80 7.38 -22.98
N LYS A 118 -10.12 6.16 -23.47
CA LYS A 118 -10.74 5.97 -24.80
C LYS A 118 -12.13 6.61 -24.98
N LYS A 119 -12.88 6.77 -23.89
CA LYS A 119 -14.25 7.37 -23.88
C LYS A 119 -14.29 8.63 -23.04
N PHE A 120 -13.13 9.22 -22.79
CA PHE A 120 -13.03 10.41 -21.99
C PHE A 120 -12.95 11.62 -22.93
N GLU A 121 -13.80 12.62 -22.71
CA GLU A 121 -14.00 13.74 -23.62
C GLU A 121 -12.88 14.77 -23.54
N GLU A 122 -12.17 14.83 -22.41
CA GLU A 122 -11.10 15.80 -22.21
C GLU A 122 -9.75 15.28 -22.72
N PRO A 123 -8.89 16.17 -23.24
CA PRO A 123 -7.59 15.78 -23.77
C PRO A 123 -6.67 15.30 -22.65
N VAL A 124 -5.97 14.20 -22.94
CA VAL A 124 -4.89 13.65 -22.09
C VAL A 124 -3.65 13.53 -22.95
N ARG A 125 -2.57 14.21 -22.58
CA ARG A 125 -1.30 14.13 -23.31
C ARG A 125 -0.57 12.86 -22.93
N ASP A 126 -0.51 11.91 -23.86
CA ASP A 126 0.17 10.64 -23.72
C ASP A 126 1.52 10.73 -24.43
N LEU A 127 2.59 10.95 -23.68
CA LEU A 127 3.95 11.14 -24.18
C LEU A 127 4.50 9.90 -24.85
N SER A 128 3.99 8.70 -24.48
CA SER A 128 4.41 7.44 -25.10
C SER A 128 4.02 7.33 -26.58
N LYS A 129 3.17 8.22 -27.09
CA LYS A 129 2.74 8.27 -28.49
C LYS A 129 3.45 9.33 -29.30
N GLU A 130 4.26 10.17 -28.68
CA GLU A 130 5.00 11.24 -29.33
C GLU A 130 6.39 10.74 -29.73
N ASP A 131 6.80 10.92 -31.00
CA ASP A 131 8.13 10.50 -31.48
C ASP A 131 9.25 11.30 -30.81
N ASN A 132 8.99 12.54 -30.43
CA ASN A 132 9.92 13.43 -29.74
C ASN A 132 9.17 14.28 -28.70
N PRO A 133 8.83 13.69 -27.54
CA PRO A 133 8.04 14.39 -26.54
C PRO A 133 8.78 15.62 -26.00
N GLN A 134 8.12 16.76 -26.07
CA GLN A 134 8.63 17.97 -25.45
C GLN A 134 8.47 17.89 -23.92
N PRO A 135 9.40 18.50 -23.16
CA PRO A 135 9.29 18.56 -21.72
C PRO A 135 7.92 19.11 -21.27
N VAL A 136 7.44 18.60 -20.15
CA VAL A 136 6.21 19.05 -19.48
C VAL A 136 6.55 19.56 -18.09
N ASP A 137 5.72 20.43 -17.52
CA ASP A 137 5.90 20.91 -16.16
C ASP A 137 5.66 19.78 -15.13
N VAL A 138 4.71 18.90 -15.43
CA VAL A 138 4.34 17.77 -14.58
C VAL A 138 4.31 16.47 -15.36
N LEU A 139 5.21 15.55 -15.05
CA LEU A 139 5.09 14.16 -15.48
C LEU A 139 4.21 13.43 -14.45
N TRP A 140 2.98 13.10 -14.86
CA TRP A 140 2.04 12.45 -13.96
C TRP A 140 2.08 10.93 -14.12
N TYR A 141 2.55 10.24 -13.06
CA TYR A 141 2.48 8.81 -12.93
C TYR A 141 1.08 8.41 -12.46
N VAL A 142 0.28 7.80 -13.34
CA VAL A 142 -1.13 7.47 -13.07
C VAL A 142 -1.27 6.31 -12.11
N SER A 143 -0.33 5.39 -12.11
CA SER A 143 -0.26 4.16 -11.32
C SER A 143 -1.29 3.08 -11.69
N ASP A 144 -1.06 1.87 -11.18
CA ASP A 144 -1.82 0.68 -11.55
C ASP A 144 -3.30 0.75 -11.14
N TYR A 145 -3.57 1.14 -9.89
CA TYR A 145 -4.94 1.20 -9.40
C TYR A 145 -5.80 2.19 -10.19
N PHE A 146 -5.27 3.37 -10.50
CA PHE A 146 -5.99 4.40 -11.25
C PHE A 146 -6.13 4.05 -12.74
N SER A 147 -5.25 3.20 -13.25
CA SER A 147 -5.29 2.76 -14.64
C SER A 147 -6.22 1.58 -14.89
N TYR A 148 -6.30 0.64 -13.97
CA TYR A 148 -7.00 -0.64 -14.19
C TYR A 148 -8.32 -0.78 -13.44
N HIS A 149 -8.49 -0.15 -12.27
CA HIS A 149 -9.68 -0.29 -11.47
C HIS A 149 -10.72 0.80 -11.78
N ASN A 150 -12.01 0.44 -11.92
CA ASN A 150 -13.06 1.37 -12.32
C ASN A 150 -13.15 2.62 -11.43
N ARG A 151 -13.13 2.45 -10.10
CA ARG A 151 -13.14 3.60 -9.17
C ARG A 151 -11.88 4.45 -9.30
N GLY A 152 -10.72 3.82 -9.56
CA GLY A 152 -9.48 4.52 -9.83
C GLY A 152 -9.57 5.35 -11.11
N ASN A 153 -10.16 4.79 -12.17
CA ASN A 153 -10.38 5.51 -13.43
C ASN A 153 -11.18 6.80 -13.24
N ASP A 154 -12.20 6.80 -12.37
CA ASP A 154 -12.99 8.00 -12.10
C ASP A 154 -12.16 9.09 -11.41
N ALA A 155 -11.29 8.70 -10.48
CA ALA A 155 -10.35 9.63 -9.85
C ALA A 155 -9.31 10.16 -10.86
N ALA A 156 -8.77 9.29 -11.74
CA ALA A 156 -7.86 9.70 -12.81
C ALA A 156 -8.50 10.74 -13.74
N LYS A 157 -9.74 10.51 -14.18
CA LYS A 157 -10.50 11.46 -14.99
C LYS A 157 -10.75 12.79 -14.27
N ALA A 158 -11.05 12.73 -12.97
CA ALA A 158 -11.22 13.94 -12.15
C ALA A 158 -9.91 14.75 -12.07
N MET A 159 -8.77 14.09 -11.91
CA MET A 159 -7.46 14.74 -11.89
C MET A 159 -7.15 15.43 -13.23
N VAL A 160 -7.43 14.76 -14.36
CA VAL A 160 -7.29 15.39 -15.69
C VAL A 160 -8.09 16.69 -15.80
N ARG A 161 -9.38 16.66 -15.34
CA ARG A 161 -10.21 17.87 -15.33
C ARG A 161 -9.60 18.99 -14.50
N VAL A 162 -9.01 18.67 -13.37
CA VAL A 162 -8.32 19.64 -12.51
C VAL A 162 -7.11 20.24 -13.24
N PHE A 163 -6.25 19.41 -13.84
CA PHE A 163 -5.09 19.88 -14.58
C PHE A 163 -5.49 20.77 -15.75
N ASN A 164 -6.46 20.36 -16.56
CA ASN A 164 -6.94 21.13 -17.70
C ASN A 164 -7.54 22.49 -17.28
N ARG A 165 -8.33 22.52 -16.20
CA ARG A 165 -8.93 23.77 -15.69
C ARG A 165 -7.92 24.74 -15.11
N LEU A 166 -6.84 24.22 -14.53
CA LEU A 166 -5.74 25.04 -13.98
C LEU A 166 -4.72 25.42 -15.05
N GLY A 167 -4.84 24.92 -16.28
CA GLY A 167 -3.87 25.17 -17.35
C GLY A 167 -2.49 24.58 -17.06
N ILE A 168 -2.42 23.48 -16.30
CA ILE A 168 -1.16 22.81 -16.00
C ILE A 168 -0.70 22.05 -17.23
N ASP A 169 0.53 22.30 -17.68
CA ASP A 169 1.18 21.48 -18.72
C ASP A 169 1.63 20.15 -18.11
N TYR A 170 0.92 19.07 -18.43
CA TYR A 170 1.22 17.75 -17.92
C TYR A 170 1.22 16.69 -19.02
N GLY A 171 1.90 15.58 -18.76
CA GLY A 171 1.88 14.41 -19.62
C GLY A 171 1.94 13.13 -18.80
N ILE A 172 1.49 12.03 -19.40
CA ILE A 172 1.55 10.68 -18.85
C ILE A 172 2.42 9.78 -19.73
N LEU A 173 2.93 8.69 -19.20
CA LEU A 173 3.68 7.68 -19.96
C LEU A 173 2.78 6.60 -20.59
N GLY A 174 1.48 6.67 -20.34
CA GLY A 174 0.50 5.78 -20.95
C GLY A 174 0.78 4.30 -20.70
N LYS A 175 1.05 3.55 -21.76
CA LYS A 175 1.37 2.11 -21.66
C LYS A 175 2.80 1.81 -21.19
N GLU A 176 3.67 2.80 -21.14
CA GLU A 176 5.09 2.67 -20.76
C GLU A 176 5.34 2.86 -19.26
N GLU A 177 4.31 3.14 -18.45
CA GLU A 177 4.40 3.20 -17.00
C GLU A 177 4.82 1.90 -16.34
#